data_1964d4d48bac5593fbe3fe2425e16df8
#
_entry.id   1964d4d48bac5593fbe3fe2425e16df8
#
_cell.length_a   1.000
_cell.length_b   1.000
_cell.length_c   1.000
_cell.angle_alpha   90.00
_cell.angle_beta   90.00
_cell.angle_gamma   90.00
#
_symmetry.space_group_name_H-M   'P 1'
#
loop_
_entity.id
_entity.type
_entity.pdbx_description
1 polymer ?
#
loop_
_entity_poly.entity_id
_entity_poly.type
_entity_poly.pdbx_seq_one_letter_code
_entity_poly.pdbx_strand_id
1 'polypeptide(L)'
;MRKAILLTLLIFAGTLFLISYSKPWLHKTVAAQSKPKAPTFNKEIVRIFQKNCQVCHHPNYIAPFSLMTYEEAKPWAQAIKAETQAKRMPPWKAASGCATFNDERILSAEEIDLIARWADAGAPEGKAKHLPPPVNFSADWLLGKPELELASPEAFSIPASGDDIYQCFVLPHKFDQEAFLTASEILPDAAEVVHHVLLFVDTSGEAERLDADDPAPGYTSFGGPGFIPAALLGGWAPGNFPRFTPKGIGVKIPKNSRIVMQVHYHPNGTAFTDRTRLGLHFAKEPVETELQVLPLVNPFFKIPAGAASHEVKAVMTVPFFWNIKVLGITPHMHLLGKSIQVEARLPGGEKMCLVNIPAWDFRWQGTYAFKEPITLPGGTIITATAIYDNSMANPLNPNNPPKQVEWGEQTTDEMCLVFMNYVSAWTDKSPNQKARYQEVDPIQAMIADQPPIKMGGVDIMQQAKLKMASSLLFSSPVEMYNWADAFRPEASKSKTLPWQKYFGKDGAVSKKPACCH
;
A
#
# COMPACT_ATOMS: atom_id res chain seq x y z
N MET A 1 44.39 52.96 65.03
CA MET A 1 43.04 53.42 65.38
C MET A 1 42.19 54.03 64.27
N ARG A 2 42.63 54.03 63.01
CA ARG A 2 41.83 54.56 61.89
C ARG A 2 41.05 53.51 61.03
N LYS A 3 41.22 52.23 61.33
CA LYS A 3 40.53 51.13 60.59
C LYS A 3 39.30 50.58 61.31
N ALA A 4 39.09 50.93 62.59
CA ALA A 4 37.94 50.40 63.33
C ALA A 4 36.70 51.31 63.25
N ILE A 5 36.84 52.54 62.83
CA ILE A 5 35.74 53.52 62.79
C ILE A 5 34.96 53.45 61.44
N LEU A 6 35.58 52.88 60.37
CA LEU A 6 34.94 52.74 59.08
C LEU A 6 34.03 51.52 58.95
N LEU A 7 34.24 50.52 59.84
CA LEU A 7 33.44 49.29 59.79
C LEU A 7 32.12 49.43 60.55
N THR A 8 32.04 50.32 61.51
CA THR A 8 30.83 50.55 62.34
C THR A 8 29.78 51.46 61.60
N LEU A 9 30.20 52.29 60.69
CA LEU A 9 29.28 53.14 59.88
C LEU A 9 28.62 52.41 58.70
N LEU A 10 29.23 51.32 58.24
CA LEU A 10 28.63 50.50 57.17
C LEU A 10 27.57 49.51 57.69
N ILE A 11 27.58 49.14 58.93
CA ILE A 11 26.59 48.24 59.55
C ILE A 11 25.33 49.01 59.95
N PHE A 12 25.40 50.31 60.25
CA PHE A 12 24.22 51.14 60.58
C PHE A 12 23.45 51.67 59.35
N ALA A 13 24.13 51.77 58.23
CA ALA A 13 23.46 52.14 56.95
C ALA A 13 22.68 50.96 56.28
N GLY A 14 23.08 49.72 56.57
CA GLY A 14 22.46 48.51 56.07
C GLY A 14 21.14 48.13 56.78
N THR A 15 20.97 48.52 58.03
CA THR A 15 19.75 48.17 58.80
C THR A 15 18.58 49.17 58.64
N LEU A 16 18.83 50.36 58.17
CA LEU A 16 17.77 51.36 57.91
C LEU A 16 17.15 51.26 56.50
N PHE A 17 17.75 50.45 55.60
CA PHE A 17 17.21 50.25 54.24
C PHE A 17 16.31 49.02 54.10
N LEU A 18 16.19 48.20 55.16
CA LEU A 18 15.40 46.97 55.14
C LEU A 18 13.98 47.09 55.70
N ILE A 19 13.57 48.26 56.16
CA ILE A 19 12.23 48.46 56.76
C ILE A 19 11.21 49.16 55.86
N SER A 20 11.57 49.62 54.66
CA SER A 20 10.68 50.41 53.82
C SER A 20 10.17 49.73 52.52
N TYR A 21 10.33 48.45 52.34
CA TYR A 21 9.82 47.72 51.16
C TYR A 21 9.11 46.41 51.48
N SER A 22 8.27 46.38 52.50
CA SER A 22 7.23 45.37 52.61
C SER A 22 5.98 45.84 51.84
N LYS A 23 6.03 45.82 50.50
CA LYS A 23 4.78 45.73 49.71
C LYS A 23 4.05 44.45 50.10
N PRO A 24 2.78 44.51 50.50
CA PRO A 24 2.00 43.31 50.68
C PRO A 24 2.01 42.53 49.36
N TRP A 25 2.57 41.35 49.36
CA TRP A 25 2.38 40.39 48.29
C TRP A 25 0.88 40.10 48.24
N LEU A 26 0.17 40.81 47.35
CA LEU A 26 -1.12 40.36 46.90
C LEU A 26 -0.87 38.99 46.26
N HIS A 27 -1.14 37.91 47.01
CA HIS A 27 -1.36 36.61 46.40
C HIS A 27 -2.50 36.82 45.38
N LYS A 28 -2.14 37.06 44.11
CA LYS A 28 -3.05 36.78 43.05
C LYS A 28 -3.40 35.31 43.19
N THR A 29 -4.53 35.05 43.80
CA THR A 29 -5.19 33.75 43.67
C THR A 29 -5.28 33.49 42.18
N VAL A 30 -4.38 32.63 41.66
CA VAL A 30 -4.52 32.08 40.33
C VAL A 30 -5.87 31.38 40.40
N ALA A 31 -6.88 32.00 39.80
CA ALA A 31 -8.18 31.39 39.68
C ALA A 31 -7.93 30.01 39.10
N ALA A 32 -8.28 28.98 39.82
CA ALA A 32 -8.16 27.61 39.35
C ALA A 32 -8.88 27.58 38.00
N GLN A 33 -8.12 27.47 36.92
CA GLN A 33 -8.70 27.29 35.59
C GLN A 33 -9.65 26.11 35.71
N SER A 34 -10.93 26.36 35.56
CA SER A 34 -11.93 25.30 35.58
C SER A 34 -11.47 24.25 34.58
N LYS A 35 -11.26 23.02 35.06
CA LYS A 35 -10.87 21.90 34.16
C LYS A 35 -11.80 21.95 32.95
N PRO A 36 -11.24 21.93 31.74
CA PRO A 36 -12.08 21.92 30.53
C PRO A 36 -13.13 20.85 30.67
N LYS A 37 -14.38 21.18 30.38
CA LYS A 37 -15.49 20.22 30.46
C LYS A 37 -15.13 18.99 29.64
N ALA A 38 -15.36 17.79 30.20
CA ALA A 38 -15.08 16.54 29.51
C ALA A 38 -15.81 16.49 28.16
N PRO A 39 -15.14 16.09 27.08
CA PRO A 39 -15.79 15.84 25.79
C PRO A 39 -16.91 14.81 25.95
N THR A 40 -17.88 14.84 25.05
CA THR A 40 -18.99 13.87 25.05
C THR A 40 -19.08 13.19 23.69
N PHE A 41 -19.60 11.96 23.66
CA PHE A 41 -19.77 11.22 22.42
C PHE A 41 -20.59 12.01 21.41
N ASN A 42 -21.81 12.41 21.79
CA ASN A 42 -22.78 13.07 20.90
C ASN A 42 -22.31 14.40 20.33
N LYS A 43 -21.36 15.10 20.98
CA LYS A 43 -20.95 16.43 20.53
C LYS A 43 -19.61 16.44 19.82
N GLU A 44 -18.57 15.85 20.43
CA GLU A 44 -17.21 15.91 19.91
C GLU A 44 -16.79 14.59 19.23
N ILE A 45 -16.97 13.46 19.93
CA ILE A 45 -16.32 12.20 19.56
C ILE A 45 -16.92 11.55 18.31
N VAL A 46 -18.26 11.54 18.23
CA VAL A 46 -18.93 10.92 17.07
C VAL A 46 -18.52 11.57 15.75
N ARG A 47 -18.19 12.88 15.73
CA ARG A 47 -17.73 13.59 14.52
C ARG A 47 -16.35 13.13 14.11
N ILE A 48 -15.47 12.89 15.09
CA ILE A 48 -14.15 12.30 14.83
C ILE A 48 -14.32 10.89 14.26
N PHE A 49 -15.24 10.11 14.85
CA PHE A 49 -15.52 8.74 14.40
C PHE A 49 -16.14 8.69 13.01
N GLN A 50 -17.12 9.55 12.72
CA GLN A 50 -17.72 9.67 11.39
C GLN A 50 -16.68 9.98 10.30
N LYS A 51 -15.75 10.88 10.61
CA LYS A 51 -14.73 11.30 9.67
C LYS A 51 -13.62 10.25 9.46
N ASN A 52 -13.19 9.56 10.53
CA ASN A 52 -11.92 8.83 10.50
C ASN A 52 -12.04 7.33 10.82
N CYS A 53 -13.14 6.87 11.43
CA CYS A 53 -13.23 5.52 11.98
C CYS A 53 -14.37 4.69 11.38
N GLN A 54 -15.57 5.27 11.25
CA GLN A 54 -16.78 4.54 10.87
C GLN A 54 -16.72 3.96 9.46
N VAL A 55 -15.87 4.50 8.59
CA VAL A 55 -15.63 3.95 7.24
C VAL A 55 -15.12 2.50 7.26
N CYS A 56 -14.49 2.08 8.36
CA CYS A 56 -14.08 0.70 8.59
C CYS A 56 -14.92 0.05 9.70
N HIS A 57 -15.25 0.82 10.76
CA HIS A 57 -15.93 0.36 11.95
C HIS A 57 -17.45 0.53 11.82
N HIS A 58 -18.05 -0.17 10.87
CA HIS A 58 -19.51 -0.30 10.69
C HIS A 58 -19.89 -1.77 10.51
N PRO A 59 -21.16 -2.16 10.72
CA PRO A 59 -21.59 -3.54 10.57
C PRO A 59 -21.25 -4.14 9.21
N ASN A 60 -20.86 -5.41 9.20
CA ASN A 60 -20.54 -6.19 7.99
C ASN A 60 -19.36 -5.65 7.15
N TYR A 61 -18.38 -5.01 7.79
CA TYR A 61 -17.16 -4.55 7.14
C TYR A 61 -15.90 -5.04 7.87
N ILE A 62 -14.72 -4.64 7.44
CA ILE A 62 -13.41 -5.23 7.82
C ILE A 62 -13.03 -5.07 9.30
N ALA A 63 -13.62 -4.13 10.04
CA ALA A 63 -13.28 -3.96 11.45
C ALA A 63 -14.06 -4.95 12.33
N PRO A 64 -13.44 -5.48 13.42
CA PRO A 64 -14.06 -6.53 14.25
C PRO A 64 -15.20 -6.04 15.14
N PHE A 65 -15.46 -4.74 15.18
CA PHE A 65 -16.55 -4.13 15.93
C PHE A 65 -17.00 -2.81 15.32
N SER A 66 -18.24 -2.43 15.57
CA SER A 66 -18.84 -1.19 15.08
C SER A 66 -18.57 -0.01 16.02
N LEU A 67 -18.49 1.21 15.46
CA LEU A 67 -18.41 2.50 16.16
C LEU A 67 -19.52 3.46 15.70
N MET A 68 -20.63 2.92 15.22
CA MET A 68 -21.73 3.73 14.69
C MET A 68 -22.55 4.41 15.77
N THR A 69 -22.70 3.76 16.93
CA THR A 69 -23.48 4.26 18.05
C THR A 69 -22.65 4.44 19.33
N TYR A 70 -23.24 5.14 20.31
CA TYR A 70 -22.60 5.30 21.61
C TYR A 70 -22.44 3.97 22.35
N GLU A 71 -23.46 3.13 22.31
CA GLU A 71 -23.49 1.82 22.95
C GLU A 71 -22.41 0.89 22.41
N GLU A 72 -22.16 0.95 21.11
CA GLU A 72 -21.09 0.19 20.45
C GLU A 72 -19.71 0.74 20.79
N ALA A 73 -19.55 2.06 20.85
CA ALA A 73 -18.25 2.71 21.05
C ALA A 73 -17.77 2.71 22.50
N LYS A 74 -18.69 2.89 23.46
CA LYS A 74 -18.36 3.04 24.89
C LYS A 74 -17.51 1.90 25.47
N PRO A 75 -17.81 0.61 25.22
CA PRO A 75 -17.00 -0.50 25.74
C PRO A 75 -15.53 -0.44 25.31
N TRP A 76 -15.24 0.17 24.14
CA TRP A 76 -13.92 0.24 23.53
C TRP A 76 -13.16 1.53 23.84
N ALA A 77 -13.74 2.46 24.64
CA ALA A 77 -13.19 3.81 24.83
C ALA A 77 -11.71 3.82 25.25
N GLN A 78 -11.29 2.94 26.17
CA GLN A 78 -9.89 2.87 26.62
C GLN A 78 -8.99 2.26 25.55
N ALA A 79 -9.45 1.26 24.82
CA ALA A 79 -8.71 0.69 23.68
C ALA A 79 -8.56 1.73 22.56
N ILE A 80 -9.62 2.44 22.21
CA ILE A 80 -9.58 3.52 21.21
C ILE A 80 -8.56 4.60 21.62
N LYS A 81 -8.55 5.03 22.88
CA LYS A 81 -7.53 5.94 23.41
C LYS A 81 -6.12 5.41 23.20
N ALA A 82 -5.87 4.15 23.62
CA ALA A 82 -4.54 3.54 23.49
C ALA A 82 -4.08 3.45 22.03
N GLU A 83 -4.96 3.01 21.13
CA GLU A 83 -4.64 2.84 19.71
C GLU A 83 -4.42 4.18 18.99
N THR A 84 -5.21 5.21 19.30
CA THR A 84 -5.06 6.54 18.70
C THR A 84 -3.83 7.28 19.23
N GLN A 85 -3.52 7.18 20.52
CA GLN A 85 -2.29 7.74 21.11
C GLN A 85 -1.04 7.07 20.54
N ALA A 86 -1.09 5.76 20.32
CA ALA A 86 -0.01 5.01 19.68
C ALA A 86 0.04 5.20 18.14
N LYS A 87 -0.88 5.98 17.56
CA LYS A 87 -1.02 6.21 16.12
C LYS A 87 -1.14 4.91 15.29
N ARG A 88 -1.69 3.86 15.91
CA ARG A 88 -2.02 2.61 15.20
C ARG A 88 -3.39 2.68 14.52
N MET A 89 -4.31 3.50 15.07
CA MET A 89 -5.62 3.80 14.48
C MET A 89 -5.82 5.32 14.34
N PRO A 90 -6.36 5.76 13.17
CA PRO A 90 -6.61 5.01 11.94
C PRO A 90 -5.33 4.45 11.33
N PRO A 91 -5.40 3.35 10.55
CA PRO A 91 -4.22 2.72 9.95
C PRO A 91 -3.72 3.50 8.73
N TRP A 92 -3.08 4.63 8.98
CA TRP A 92 -2.43 5.47 7.98
C TRP A 92 -0.92 5.49 8.20
N LYS A 93 -0.15 5.03 7.21
CA LYS A 93 1.30 4.84 7.37
C LYS A 93 2.15 5.91 6.68
N ALA A 94 1.62 6.60 5.67
CA ALA A 94 2.37 7.68 5.02
C ALA A 94 2.55 8.88 5.96
N ALA A 95 3.80 9.33 6.09
CA ALA A 95 4.14 10.49 6.91
C ALA A 95 3.67 11.79 6.26
N SER A 96 3.27 12.75 7.09
CA SER A 96 2.97 14.12 6.66
C SER A 96 4.22 14.81 6.13
N GLY A 97 4.04 15.78 5.22
CA GLY A 97 5.12 16.63 4.70
C GLY A 97 5.89 16.05 3.51
N CYS A 98 5.52 14.87 3.01
CA CYS A 98 6.02 14.31 1.76
C CYS A 98 5.12 14.77 0.60
N ALA A 99 4.05 14.05 0.33
CA ALA A 99 3.01 14.46 -0.61
C ALA A 99 1.67 14.60 0.14
N THR A 100 0.65 15.10 -0.54
CA THR A 100 -0.72 15.16 -0.02
C THR A 100 -1.58 14.12 -0.72
N PHE A 101 -2.36 13.38 0.07
CA PHE A 101 -3.15 12.27 -0.43
C PHE A 101 -4.65 12.51 -0.25
N ASN A 102 -5.44 11.90 -1.10
CA ASN A 102 -6.86 11.77 -0.88
C ASN A 102 -7.11 10.84 0.33
N ASP A 103 -8.19 11.11 1.06
CA ASP A 103 -8.62 10.28 2.20
C ASP A 103 -7.53 10.07 3.28
N GLU A 104 -6.68 11.06 3.47
CA GLU A 104 -5.68 11.06 4.52
C GLU A 104 -6.35 10.95 5.89
N ARG A 105 -6.02 9.90 6.64
CA ARG A 105 -6.63 9.56 7.92
C ARG A 105 -5.68 9.79 9.09
N ILE A 106 -5.09 10.96 9.15
CA ILE A 106 -4.23 11.36 10.28
C ILE A 106 -5.09 12.16 11.26
N LEU A 107 -5.19 11.65 12.49
CA LEU A 107 -5.80 12.41 13.57
C LEU A 107 -4.87 13.56 13.98
N SER A 108 -5.43 14.74 14.18
CA SER A 108 -4.70 15.86 14.78
C SER A 108 -4.39 15.56 16.26
N ALA A 109 -3.38 16.23 16.81
CA ALA A 109 -3.07 16.13 18.24
C ALA A 109 -4.28 16.49 19.12
N GLU A 110 -5.12 17.40 18.64
CA GLU A 110 -6.35 17.86 19.31
C GLU A 110 -7.45 16.78 19.28
N GLU A 111 -7.63 16.09 18.14
CA GLU A 111 -8.56 14.97 18.04
C GLU A 111 -8.15 13.80 18.95
N ILE A 112 -6.84 13.50 19.02
CA ILE A 112 -6.28 12.48 19.93
C ILE A 112 -6.51 12.87 21.38
N ASP A 113 -6.28 14.14 21.76
CA ASP A 113 -6.54 14.64 23.11
C ASP A 113 -8.04 14.57 23.48
N LEU A 114 -8.92 14.94 22.55
CA LEU A 114 -10.38 14.85 22.77
C LEU A 114 -10.80 13.41 23.06
N ILE A 115 -10.33 12.45 22.28
CA ILE A 115 -10.60 11.01 22.49
C ILE A 115 -10.05 10.57 23.86
N ALA A 116 -8.83 10.95 24.19
CA ALA A 116 -8.21 10.56 25.46
C ALA A 116 -8.99 11.11 26.65
N ARG A 117 -9.34 12.40 26.65
CA ARG A 117 -10.13 13.01 27.74
C ARG A 117 -11.53 12.45 27.85
N TRP A 118 -12.17 12.09 26.71
CA TRP A 118 -13.46 11.41 26.72
C TRP A 118 -13.36 10.04 27.41
N ALA A 119 -12.39 9.23 27.04
CA ALA A 119 -12.18 7.91 27.63
C ALA A 119 -11.86 8.01 29.13
N ASP A 120 -10.99 8.97 29.54
CA ASP A 120 -10.61 9.17 30.95
C ASP A 120 -11.76 9.70 31.81
N ALA A 121 -12.72 10.40 31.21
CA ALA A 121 -13.92 10.86 31.90
C ALA A 121 -15.02 9.78 32.04
N GLY A 122 -14.73 8.53 31.69
CA GLY A 122 -15.71 7.43 31.69
C GLY A 122 -16.62 7.38 30.48
N ALA A 123 -16.17 7.95 29.38
CA ALA A 123 -16.85 7.97 28.09
C ALA A 123 -18.30 8.48 28.16
N PRO A 124 -18.53 9.74 28.59
CA PRO A 124 -19.88 10.27 28.71
C PRO A 124 -20.57 10.42 27.33
N GLU A 125 -21.87 10.08 27.27
CA GLU A 125 -22.67 10.15 26.04
C GLU A 125 -22.92 11.60 25.58
N GLY A 126 -23.39 12.45 26.48
CA GLY A 126 -23.79 13.82 26.17
C GLY A 126 -25.28 13.96 25.85
N LYS A 127 -25.67 15.16 25.43
CA LYS A 127 -27.08 15.47 25.14
C LYS A 127 -27.43 15.02 23.72
N ALA A 128 -28.56 14.32 23.55
CA ALA A 128 -29.04 13.84 22.25
C ALA A 128 -29.14 14.92 21.16
N LYS A 129 -29.49 16.17 21.53
CA LYS A 129 -29.58 17.29 20.58
C LYS A 129 -28.26 17.65 19.87
N HIS A 130 -27.14 17.14 20.34
CA HIS A 130 -25.81 17.37 19.76
C HIS A 130 -25.37 16.24 18.82
N LEU A 131 -26.11 15.11 18.81
CA LEU A 131 -25.82 13.99 17.93
C LEU A 131 -26.04 14.44 16.46
N PRO A 132 -25.03 14.32 15.59
CA PRO A 132 -25.20 14.58 14.17
C PRO A 132 -26.04 13.46 13.52
N PRO A 133 -26.59 13.67 12.32
CA PRO A 133 -27.16 12.59 11.53
C PRO A 133 -26.17 11.44 11.36
N PRO A 134 -26.62 10.18 11.39
CA PRO A 134 -25.75 9.04 11.15
C PRO A 134 -25.20 9.07 9.72
N VAL A 135 -23.99 8.56 9.55
CA VAL A 135 -23.45 8.23 8.22
C VAL A 135 -24.08 6.91 7.79
N ASN A 136 -24.66 6.89 6.60
CA ASN A 136 -25.19 5.67 6.02
C ASN A 136 -24.12 5.03 5.13
N PHE A 137 -23.67 3.85 5.52
CA PHE A 137 -22.87 2.99 4.66
C PHE A 137 -23.81 2.04 3.95
N SER A 138 -23.65 1.92 2.63
CA SER A 138 -24.31 0.87 1.86
C SER A 138 -23.87 -0.48 2.44
N ALA A 139 -24.82 -1.39 2.64
CA ALA A 139 -24.51 -2.70 3.22
C ALA A 139 -23.54 -3.54 2.37
N ASP A 140 -23.45 -3.23 1.06
CA ASP A 140 -22.70 -4.03 0.10
C ASP A 140 -21.57 -3.25 -0.58
N TRP A 141 -21.83 -2.06 -1.14
CA TRP A 141 -20.89 -1.34 -2.01
C TRP A 141 -20.68 0.10 -1.55
N LEU A 142 -19.42 0.49 -1.25
CA LEU A 142 -19.08 1.85 -0.81
C LEU A 142 -19.29 2.90 -1.89
N LEU A 143 -19.06 2.52 -3.15
CA LEU A 143 -19.23 3.41 -4.31
C LEU A 143 -20.67 3.43 -4.84
N GLY A 144 -21.59 2.71 -4.18
CA GLY A 144 -22.95 2.46 -4.65
C GLY A 144 -23.03 1.25 -5.59
N LYS A 145 -24.23 0.95 -6.10
CA LYS A 145 -24.48 -0.24 -6.92
C LYS A 145 -23.61 -0.23 -8.18
N PRO A 146 -22.74 -1.25 -8.39
CA PRO A 146 -21.94 -1.36 -9.59
C PRO A 146 -22.79 -1.70 -10.83
N GLU A 147 -22.30 -1.37 -12.02
CA GLU A 147 -22.93 -1.75 -13.28
C GLU A 147 -22.80 -3.24 -13.58
N LEU A 148 -21.72 -3.88 -13.09
CA LEU A 148 -21.50 -5.31 -13.19
C LEU A 148 -21.01 -5.84 -11.86
N GLU A 149 -21.71 -6.85 -11.34
CA GLU A 149 -21.32 -7.58 -10.14
C GLU A 149 -20.92 -9.00 -10.53
N LEU A 150 -19.72 -9.42 -10.09
CA LEU A 150 -19.16 -10.74 -10.32
C LEU A 150 -18.75 -11.36 -8.98
N ALA A 151 -18.57 -12.67 -8.96
CA ALA A 151 -17.99 -13.39 -7.85
C ALA A 151 -17.14 -14.54 -8.36
N SER A 152 -16.28 -15.10 -7.50
CA SER A 152 -15.65 -16.39 -7.80
C SER A 152 -16.74 -17.41 -8.15
N PRO A 153 -16.56 -18.24 -9.20
CA PRO A 153 -17.61 -19.15 -9.67
C PRO A 153 -18.10 -20.06 -8.55
N GLU A 154 -17.19 -20.56 -7.73
CA GLU A 154 -17.45 -21.42 -6.58
C GLU A 154 -16.81 -20.85 -5.31
N ALA A 155 -17.30 -21.32 -4.15
CA ALA A 155 -16.69 -21.00 -2.88
C ALA A 155 -15.40 -21.81 -2.70
N PHE A 156 -14.33 -21.15 -2.24
CA PHE A 156 -13.03 -21.74 -1.98
C PHE A 156 -12.85 -22.02 -0.49
N SER A 157 -12.39 -23.24 -0.15
CA SER A 157 -12.13 -23.64 1.23
C SER A 157 -10.68 -23.39 1.61
N ILE A 158 -10.48 -22.54 2.62
CA ILE A 158 -9.16 -22.17 3.15
C ILE A 158 -8.91 -23.03 4.41
N PRO A 159 -7.82 -23.82 4.47
CA PRO A 159 -7.47 -24.63 5.64
C PRO A 159 -7.09 -23.73 6.83
N ALA A 160 -7.23 -24.25 8.05
CA ALA A 160 -6.85 -23.53 9.26
C ALA A 160 -5.35 -23.19 9.33
N SER A 161 -4.50 -23.99 8.70
CA SER A 161 -3.03 -23.85 8.73
C SER A 161 -2.41 -24.33 7.42
N GLY A 162 -1.22 -23.89 7.14
CA GLY A 162 -0.47 -24.22 5.91
C GLY A 162 0.28 -22.99 5.40
N ASP A 163 0.86 -23.13 4.22
CA ASP A 163 1.53 -22.04 3.50
C ASP A 163 0.49 -21.08 2.90
N ASP A 164 0.94 -19.90 2.47
CA ASP A 164 0.14 -18.94 1.72
C ASP A 164 -0.42 -19.58 0.43
N ILE A 165 -1.67 -19.28 0.13
CA ILE A 165 -2.38 -19.79 -1.05
C ILE A 165 -2.67 -18.64 -2.00
N TYR A 166 -2.24 -18.78 -3.25
CA TYR A 166 -2.54 -17.86 -4.34
C TYR A 166 -3.50 -18.53 -5.33
N GLN A 167 -4.80 -18.25 -5.18
CA GLN A 167 -5.84 -18.87 -6.01
C GLN A 167 -6.37 -17.89 -7.03
N CYS A 168 -6.33 -18.28 -8.30
CA CYS A 168 -6.84 -17.50 -9.43
C CYS A 168 -8.21 -18.04 -9.85
N PHE A 169 -9.19 -17.14 -9.96
CA PHE A 169 -10.55 -17.45 -10.40
C PHE A 169 -10.83 -16.75 -11.73
N VAL A 170 -11.19 -17.51 -12.75
CA VAL A 170 -11.70 -16.97 -14.02
C VAL A 170 -13.14 -16.52 -13.80
N LEU A 171 -13.40 -15.20 -13.82
CA LEU A 171 -14.73 -14.69 -13.52
C LEU A 171 -15.72 -14.96 -14.66
N PRO A 172 -17.01 -15.25 -14.33
CA PRO A 172 -18.00 -15.76 -15.29
C PRO A 172 -18.57 -14.66 -16.21
N HIS A 173 -17.74 -13.76 -16.74
CA HIS A 173 -18.13 -12.73 -17.69
C HIS A 173 -17.08 -12.57 -18.77
N LYS A 174 -17.51 -12.57 -20.02
CA LYS A 174 -16.68 -12.27 -21.19
C LYS A 174 -17.05 -10.92 -21.76
N PHE A 175 -16.05 -10.07 -21.97
CA PHE A 175 -16.23 -8.76 -22.58
C PHE A 175 -16.23 -8.89 -24.10
N ASP A 176 -17.40 -8.90 -24.73
CA ASP A 176 -17.54 -8.96 -26.20
C ASP A 176 -17.21 -7.62 -26.87
N GLN A 177 -17.18 -6.54 -26.11
CA GLN A 177 -16.87 -5.17 -26.55
C GLN A 177 -15.76 -4.61 -25.65
N GLU A 178 -15.02 -3.64 -26.17
CA GLU A 178 -14.09 -2.84 -25.37
C GLU A 178 -14.87 -2.03 -24.32
N ALA A 179 -14.34 -2.01 -23.11
CA ALA A 179 -14.90 -1.23 -22.00
C ALA A 179 -13.79 -0.45 -21.27
N PHE A 180 -14.15 0.61 -20.56
CA PHE A 180 -13.24 1.35 -19.69
C PHE A 180 -13.75 1.32 -18.26
N LEU A 181 -12.95 0.74 -17.38
CA LEU A 181 -13.22 0.69 -15.95
C LEU A 181 -12.84 2.01 -15.31
N THR A 182 -13.73 2.57 -14.49
CA THR A 182 -13.48 3.80 -13.71
C THR A 182 -13.32 3.52 -12.22
N ALA A 183 -13.85 2.42 -11.72
CA ALA A 183 -13.62 1.93 -10.37
C ALA A 183 -13.88 0.43 -10.27
N SER A 184 -13.18 -0.23 -9.36
CA SER A 184 -13.48 -1.58 -8.88
C SER A 184 -13.60 -1.58 -7.37
N GLU A 185 -14.51 -2.39 -6.86
CA GLU A 185 -14.68 -2.64 -5.44
C GLU A 185 -14.70 -4.13 -5.18
N ILE A 186 -13.91 -4.59 -4.22
CA ILE A 186 -13.71 -6.00 -3.92
C ILE A 186 -14.18 -6.24 -2.48
N LEU A 187 -15.02 -7.24 -2.31
CA LEU A 187 -15.62 -7.64 -1.03
C LEU A 187 -15.33 -9.12 -0.77
N PRO A 188 -14.25 -9.44 -0.04
CA PRO A 188 -14.01 -10.80 0.44
C PRO A 188 -15.06 -11.21 1.49
N ASP A 189 -15.56 -12.45 1.41
CA ASP A 189 -16.42 -12.99 2.47
C ASP A 189 -15.60 -13.36 3.72
N ALA A 190 -14.34 -13.81 3.52
CA ALA A 190 -13.40 -14.19 4.56
C ALA A 190 -12.25 -13.19 4.71
N ALA A 191 -12.57 -11.91 4.94
CA ALA A 191 -11.61 -10.81 5.01
C ALA A 191 -10.49 -11.02 6.05
N GLU A 192 -10.69 -11.89 7.05
CA GLU A 192 -9.71 -12.23 8.09
C GLU A 192 -8.52 -13.02 7.57
N VAL A 193 -8.68 -13.73 6.45
CA VAL A 193 -7.64 -14.58 5.84
C VAL A 193 -7.31 -14.15 4.41
N VAL A 194 -8.04 -13.22 3.83
CA VAL A 194 -7.70 -12.62 2.53
C VAL A 194 -6.69 -11.51 2.75
N HIS A 195 -5.44 -11.75 2.34
CA HIS A 195 -4.35 -10.79 2.48
C HIS A 195 -4.42 -9.69 1.40
N HIS A 196 -4.60 -10.07 0.14
CA HIS A 196 -4.89 -9.14 -0.96
C HIS A 196 -5.58 -9.84 -2.12
N VAL A 197 -6.15 -9.04 -3.01
CA VAL A 197 -6.76 -9.48 -4.27
C VAL A 197 -6.20 -8.64 -5.40
N LEU A 198 -5.81 -9.27 -6.51
CA LEU A 198 -5.39 -8.60 -7.74
C LEU A 198 -6.33 -9.00 -8.89
N LEU A 199 -6.57 -8.04 -9.79
CA LEU A 199 -7.47 -8.22 -10.94
C LEU A 199 -6.69 -8.09 -12.24
N PHE A 200 -6.65 -9.17 -13.00
CA PHE A 200 -5.95 -9.24 -14.29
C PHE A 200 -6.94 -9.40 -15.45
N VAL A 201 -6.55 -8.95 -16.63
CA VAL A 201 -7.31 -9.14 -17.87
C VAL A 201 -6.60 -10.17 -18.74
N ASP A 202 -7.30 -11.27 -19.04
CA ASP A 202 -6.85 -12.29 -19.98
C ASP A 202 -7.53 -12.06 -21.34
N THR A 203 -6.73 -11.99 -22.41
CA THR A 203 -7.15 -11.97 -23.83
C THR A 203 -6.68 -13.20 -24.58
N SER A 204 -5.88 -14.07 -23.94
CA SER A 204 -5.27 -15.23 -24.56
C SER A 204 -6.12 -16.51 -24.46
N GLY A 205 -7.01 -16.59 -23.45
CA GLY A 205 -7.74 -17.79 -23.08
C GLY A 205 -6.90 -18.78 -22.23
N GLU A 206 -5.69 -18.38 -21.86
CA GLU A 206 -4.78 -19.23 -21.08
C GLU A 206 -5.31 -19.46 -19.64
N ALA A 207 -5.98 -18.45 -19.06
CA ALA A 207 -6.59 -18.62 -17.74
C ALA A 207 -7.67 -19.72 -17.74
N GLU A 208 -8.50 -19.79 -18.77
CA GLU A 208 -9.53 -20.83 -18.91
C GLU A 208 -8.89 -22.24 -19.06
N ARG A 209 -7.74 -22.32 -19.75
CA ARG A 209 -6.98 -23.58 -19.86
C ARG A 209 -6.39 -24.00 -18.52
N LEU A 210 -5.76 -23.06 -17.79
CA LEU A 210 -5.18 -23.33 -16.47
C LEU A 210 -6.26 -23.76 -15.45
N ASP A 211 -7.44 -23.12 -15.50
CA ASP A 211 -8.59 -23.46 -14.66
C ASP A 211 -9.13 -24.87 -14.97
N ALA A 212 -9.22 -25.22 -16.25
CA ALA A 212 -9.65 -26.57 -16.67
C ALA A 212 -8.66 -27.67 -16.30
N ASP A 213 -7.37 -27.37 -16.18
CA ASP A 213 -6.33 -28.32 -15.82
C ASP A 213 -6.22 -28.53 -14.28
N ASP A 214 -6.77 -27.63 -13.45
CA ASP A 214 -6.78 -27.74 -11.98
C ASP A 214 -8.14 -28.32 -11.49
N PRO A 215 -8.16 -29.40 -10.69
CA PRO A 215 -9.41 -29.98 -10.19
C PRO A 215 -10.07 -29.17 -9.06
N ALA A 216 -9.38 -28.19 -8.48
CA ALA A 216 -9.92 -27.29 -7.46
C ALA A 216 -10.71 -26.14 -8.09
N PRO A 217 -11.59 -25.45 -7.36
CA PRO A 217 -12.20 -24.22 -7.84
C PRO A 217 -11.14 -23.15 -8.17
N GLY A 218 -11.07 -22.76 -9.44
CA GLY A 218 -9.98 -21.93 -9.96
C GLY A 218 -8.65 -22.70 -10.05
N TYR A 219 -7.54 -22.00 -10.20
CA TYR A 219 -6.21 -22.60 -10.29
C TYR A 219 -5.18 -21.88 -9.40
N THR A 220 -4.20 -22.63 -8.90
CA THR A 220 -3.12 -22.08 -8.09
C THR A 220 -2.04 -21.46 -8.98
N SER A 221 -1.66 -20.22 -8.73
CA SER A 221 -0.57 -19.56 -9.44
C SER A 221 0.18 -18.58 -8.53
N PHE A 222 1.49 -18.77 -8.41
CA PHE A 222 2.40 -17.89 -7.69
C PHE A 222 3.00 -16.83 -8.63
N GLY A 223 3.22 -15.61 -8.12
CA GLY A 223 3.93 -14.55 -8.84
C GLY A 223 3.14 -13.90 -9.96
N GLY A 224 1.84 -14.09 -9.98
CA GLY A 224 0.95 -13.53 -10.97
C GLY A 224 -0.08 -14.54 -11.47
N PRO A 225 -0.84 -14.21 -12.53
CA PRO A 225 -1.99 -15.02 -12.96
C PRO A 225 -1.61 -16.26 -13.80
N GLY A 226 -0.31 -16.55 -13.99
CA GLY A 226 0.16 -17.68 -14.81
C GLY A 226 0.20 -17.42 -16.32
N PHE A 227 -0.18 -16.24 -16.76
CA PHE A 227 -0.14 -15.78 -18.16
C PHE A 227 0.24 -14.29 -18.23
N ILE A 228 0.52 -13.77 -19.44
CA ILE A 228 0.75 -12.32 -19.63
C ILE A 228 -0.60 -11.60 -19.63
N PRO A 229 -0.91 -10.78 -18.62
CA PRO A 229 -2.16 -10.06 -18.59
C PRO A 229 -2.15 -8.89 -19.59
N ALA A 230 -3.26 -8.68 -20.28
CA ALA A 230 -3.44 -7.52 -21.15
C ALA A 230 -3.56 -6.20 -20.35
N ALA A 231 -4.01 -6.27 -19.09
CA ALA A 231 -4.06 -5.17 -18.14
C ALA A 231 -4.09 -5.68 -16.70
N LEU A 232 -3.60 -4.84 -15.76
CA LEU A 232 -3.86 -4.94 -14.33
C LEU A 232 -4.94 -3.91 -13.99
N LEU A 233 -6.14 -4.37 -13.59
CA LEU A 233 -7.28 -3.50 -13.27
C LEU A 233 -7.19 -2.87 -11.88
N GLY A 234 -6.19 -3.24 -11.09
CA GLY A 234 -6.02 -2.85 -9.70
C GLY A 234 -6.17 -4.04 -8.75
N GLY A 235 -6.40 -3.75 -7.50
CA GLY A 235 -6.54 -4.76 -6.46
C GLY A 235 -7.07 -4.18 -5.16
N TRP A 236 -7.19 -5.05 -4.18
CA TRP A 236 -7.62 -4.73 -2.84
C TRP A 236 -6.63 -5.33 -1.82
N ALA A 237 -6.41 -4.60 -0.75
CA ALA A 237 -5.76 -5.07 0.47
C ALA A 237 -6.47 -4.44 1.67
N PRO A 238 -6.38 -5.00 2.89
CA PRO A 238 -6.96 -4.41 4.08
C PRO A 238 -6.59 -2.93 4.24
N GLY A 239 -7.60 -2.06 4.38
CA GLY A 239 -7.44 -0.61 4.48
C GLY A 239 -7.42 0.16 3.16
N ASN A 240 -7.45 -0.49 2.01
CA ASN A 240 -7.69 0.16 0.72
C ASN A 240 -9.17 0.49 0.55
N PHE A 241 -9.44 1.71 0.07
CA PHE A 241 -10.78 2.15 -0.28
C PHE A 241 -10.93 2.25 -1.79
N PRO A 242 -12.04 1.73 -2.33
CA PRO A 242 -12.35 1.89 -3.73
C PRO A 242 -12.59 3.38 -4.03
N ARG A 243 -12.25 3.79 -5.24
CA ARG A 243 -12.50 5.15 -5.72
C ARG A 243 -12.61 5.20 -7.23
N PHE A 244 -13.37 6.17 -7.70
CA PHE A 244 -13.43 6.46 -9.12
C PHE A 244 -12.10 7.10 -9.59
N THR A 245 -11.70 6.75 -10.81
CA THR A 245 -10.66 7.51 -11.51
C THR A 245 -11.16 8.95 -11.77
N PRO A 246 -10.26 9.92 -11.94
CA PRO A 246 -10.64 11.25 -12.39
C PRO A 246 -11.40 11.19 -13.74
N LYS A 247 -12.27 12.18 -13.96
CA LYS A 247 -13.05 12.29 -15.21
C LYS A 247 -12.14 12.22 -16.44
N GLY A 248 -12.57 11.47 -17.46
CA GLY A 248 -11.82 11.25 -18.70
C GLY A 248 -10.69 10.23 -18.60
N ILE A 249 -10.52 9.59 -17.43
CA ILE A 249 -9.51 8.55 -17.20
C ILE A 249 -10.20 7.21 -16.90
N GLY A 250 -9.70 6.13 -17.50
CA GLY A 250 -10.20 4.78 -17.25
C GLY A 250 -9.16 3.71 -17.55
N VAL A 251 -9.31 2.53 -16.95
CA VAL A 251 -8.50 1.35 -17.28
C VAL A 251 -9.17 0.60 -18.40
N LYS A 252 -8.44 0.35 -19.47
CA LYS A 252 -8.96 -0.34 -20.65
C LYS A 252 -9.17 -1.82 -20.40
N ILE A 253 -10.34 -2.32 -20.75
CA ILE A 253 -10.67 -3.75 -20.83
C ILE A 253 -10.88 -4.06 -22.32
N PRO A 254 -9.98 -4.79 -22.98
CA PRO A 254 -10.10 -5.14 -24.38
C PRO A 254 -11.32 -6.04 -24.65
N LYS A 255 -11.84 -5.99 -25.87
CA LYS A 255 -12.85 -6.97 -26.32
C LYS A 255 -12.29 -8.39 -26.30
N ASN A 256 -13.18 -9.37 -26.21
CA ASN A 256 -12.86 -10.80 -26.15
C ASN A 256 -11.98 -11.20 -24.96
N SER A 257 -12.06 -10.44 -23.86
CA SER A 257 -11.28 -10.69 -22.63
C SER A 257 -12.15 -11.21 -21.49
N ARG A 258 -11.48 -11.79 -20.50
CA ARG A 258 -12.04 -12.14 -19.19
C ARG A 258 -11.24 -11.48 -18.08
N ILE A 259 -11.87 -11.32 -16.93
CA ILE A 259 -11.17 -10.91 -15.71
C ILE A 259 -10.79 -12.16 -14.94
N VAL A 260 -9.54 -12.20 -14.50
CA VAL A 260 -9.00 -13.20 -13.58
C VAL A 260 -8.75 -12.51 -12.25
N MET A 261 -9.37 -13.02 -11.20
CA MET A 261 -9.23 -12.55 -9.84
C MET A 261 -8.29 -13.48 -9.09
N GLN A 262 -7.08 -13.02 -8.77
CA GLN A 262 -6.15 -13.72 -7.90
C GLN A 262 -6.38 -13.29 -6.46
N VAL A 263 -6.67 -14.24 -5.59
CA VAL A 263 -6.84 -14.02 -4.16
C VAL A 263 -5.68 -14.67 -3.42
N HIS A 264 -4.99 -13.87 -2.62
CA HIS A 264 -3.95 -14.34 -1.71
C HIS A 264 -4.58 -14.59 -0.34
N TYR A 265 -4.61 -15.86 0.07
CA TYR A 265 -5.08 -16.29 1.38
C TYR A 265 -3.90 -16.58 2.31
N HIS A 266 -3.99 -16.09 3.55
CA HIS A 266 -3.03 -16.36 4.63
C HIS A 266 -3.76 -17.08 5.78
N PRO A 267 -3.58 -18.43 5.95
CA PRO A 267 -4.22 -19.19 7.02
C PRO A 267 -3.84 -18.68 8.41
N ASN A 268 -4.82 -18.49 9.29
CA ASN A 268 -4.64 -17.82 10.60
C ASN A 268 -4.95 -18.69 11.83
N GLY A 269 -5.07 -20.01 11.65
CA GLY A 269 -5.42 -20.96 12.71
C GLY A 269 -6.88 -21.39 12.71
N THR A 270 -7.73 -20.80 11.86
CA THR A 270 -9.14 -21.14 11.67
C THR A 270 -9.42 -21.44 10.21
N ALA A 271 -10.23 -22.46 9.95
CA ALA A 271 -10.67 -22.76 8.59
C ALA A 271 -11.79 -21.81 8.16
N PHE A 272 -11.73 -21.34 6.91
CA PHE A 272 -12.69 -20.43 6.31
C PHE A 272 -13.19 -20.96 4.98
N THR A 273 -14.29 -20.37 4.53
CA THR A 273 -14.76 -20.47 3.15
C THR A 273 -14.95 -19.08 2.61
N ASP A 274 -14.41 -18.80 1.44
CA ASP A 274 -14.48 -17.48 0.79
C ASP A 274 -15.16 -17.57 -0.57
N ARG A 275 -15.96 -16.57 -0.88
CA ARG A 275 -16.51 -16.29 -2.19
C ARG A 275 -16.43 -14.81 -2.48
N THR A 276 -15.21 -14.33 -2.72
CA THR A 276 -14.94 -12.91 -2.98
C THR A 276 -15.80 -12.37 -4.12
N ARG A 277 -16.46 -11.23 -3.85
CA ARG A 277 -17.30 -10.49 -4.82
C ARG A 277 -16.52 -9.30 -5.40
N LEU A 278 -16.83 -8.97 -6.64
CA LEU A 278 -16.24 -7.87 -7.41
C LEU A 278 -17.33 -7.00 -8.01
N GLY A 279 -17.36 -5.73 -7.67
CA GLY A 279 -18.18 -4.70 -8.30
C GLY A 279 -17.36 -3.87 -9.29
N LEU A 280 -17.88 -3.67 -10.50
CA LEU A 280 -17.22 -2.90 -11.56
C LEU A 280 -18.07 -1.71 -11.96
N HIS A 281 -17.42 -0.55 -12.07
CA HIS A 281 -18.01 0.70 -12.55
C HIS A 281 -17.34 1.13 -13.84
N PHE A 282 -18.14 1.35 -14.88
CA PHE A 282 -17.65 1.68 -16.21
C PHE A 282 -17.79 3.17 -16.53
N ALA A 283 -16.96 3.65 -17.46
CA ALA A 283 -17.04 5.00 -17.96
C ALA A 283 -18.37 5.23 -18.71
N LYS A 284 -19.11 6.26 -18.30
CA LYS A 284 -20.34 6.70 -18.96
C LYS A 284 -20.09 7.79 -20.01
N GLU A 285 -18.90 8.39 -19.96
CA GLU A 285 -18.43 9.42 -20.88
C GLU A 285 -17.16 8.90 -21.59
N PRO A 286 -16.78 9.48 -22.74
CA PRO A 286 -15.56 9.09 -23.43
C PRO A 286 -14.32 9.19 -22.52
N VAL A 287 -13.50 8.15 -22.54
CA VAL A 287 -12.20 8.13 -21.87
C VAL A 287 -11.17 8.79 -22.79
N GLU A 288 -10.51 9.82 -22.30
CA GLU A 288 -9.51 10.59 -23.04
C GLU A 288 -8.11 9.99 -22.86
N THR A 289 -7.87 9.40 -21.69
CA THR A 289 -6.55 8.88 -21.30
C THR A 289 -6.68 7.58 -20.53
N GLU A 290 -5.88 6.61 -20.90
CA GLU A 290 -5.83 5.28 -20.29
C GLU A 290 -4.99 5.31 -19.02
N LEU A 291 -5.55 4.81 -17.91
CA LEU A 291 -4.82 4.57 -16.67
C LEU A 291 -4.03 3.28 -16.80
N GLN A 292 -2.76 3.35 -16.47
CA GLN A 292 -1.84 2.23 -16.50
C GLN A 292 -1.14 2.07 -15.14
N VAL A 293 -0.63 0.87 -14.86
CA VAL A 293 0.14 0.56 -13.66
C VAL A 293 1.58 0.27 -14.04
N LEU A 294 2.52 0.95 -13.37
CA LEU A 294 3.95 0.80 -13.59
C LEU A 294 4.60 0.23 -12.33
N PRO A 295 5.19 -0.97 -12.37
CA PRO A 295 5.92 -1.54 -11.25
C PRO A 295 7.35 -0.98 -11.20
N LEU A 296 7.76 -0.45 -10.05
CA LEU A 296 9.14 -0.16 -9.69
C LEU A 296 9.62 -1.28 -8.77
N VAL A 297 10.52 -2.12 -9.23
CA VAL A 297 10.88 -3.37 -8.57
C VAL A 297 12.38 -3.59 -8.55
N ASN A 298 12.89 -4.20 -7.45
CA ASN A 298 14.21 -4.79 -7.40
C ASN A 298 14.08 -6.26 -6.94
N PRO A 299 14.20 -7.24 -7.83
CA PRO A 299 14.15 -8.66 -7.46
C PRO A 299 15.54 -9.24 -7.12
N PHE A 300 16.59 -8.41 -7.07
CA PHE A 300 17.99 -8.85 -6.91
C PHE A 300 18.58 -8.34 -5.60
N PHE A 301 18.12 -8.86 -4.47
CA PHE A 301 18.70 -8.52 -3.19
C PHE A 301 18.75 -9.73 -2.26
N LYS A 302 19.60 -9.62 -1.24
CA LYS A 302 19.72 -10.59 -0.16
C LYS A 302 19.80 -9.82 1.14
N ILE A 303 18.91 -10.16 2.07
CA ILE A 303 18.91 -9.58 3.42
C ILE A 303 19.65 -10.55 4.34
N PRO A 304 20.85 -10.21 4.81
CA PRO A 304 21.64 -11.12 5.66
C PRO A 304 20.92 -11.47 6.96
N ALA A 305 21.15 -12.67 7.47
CA ALA A 305 20.69 -13.08 8.78
C ALA A 305 21.24 -12.15 9.86
N GLY A 306 20.39 -11.70 10.79
CA GLY A 306 20.76 -10.82 11.90
C GLY A 306 20.89 -9.33 11.55
N ALA A 307 20.69 -8.93 10.30
CA ALA A 307 20.76 -7.53 9.87
C ALA A 307 19.58 -6.73 10.43
N ALA A 308 19.81 -5.82 11.38
CA ALA A 308 18.76 -4.98 11.98
C ALA A 308 18.36 -3.76 11.13
N SER A 309 19.14 -3.44 10.08
CA SER A 309 18.86 -2.34 9.16
C SER A 309 19.58 -2.61 7.83
N HIS A 310 18.90 -3.27 6.90
CA HIS A 310 19.44 -3.57 5.57
C HIS A 310 18.71 -2.73 4.53
N GLU A 311 19.46 -1.94 3.77
CA GLU A 311 18.92 -1.08 2.72
C GLU A 311 18.86 -1.80 1.38
N VAL A 312 17.72 -1.71 0.69
CA VAL A 312 17.53 -2.14 -0.70
C VAL A 312 16.93 -1.00 -1.49
N LYS A 313 17.39 -0.82 -2.73
CA LYS A 313 16.85 0.19 -3.64
C LYS A 313 16.29 -0.42 -4.90
N ALA A 314 15.11 0.03 -5.30
CA ALA A 314 14.59 -0.12 -6.65
C ALA A 314 14.67 1.23 -7.36
N VAL A 315 15.18 1.25 -8.60
CA VAL A 315 15.43 2.49 -9.35
C VAL A 315 14.91 2.32 -10.78
N MET A 316 14.22 3.34 -11.28
CA MET A 316 13.84 3.43 -12.69
C MET A 316 14.01 4.85 -13.20
N THR A 317 14.13 5.00 -14.52
CA THR A 317 14.14 6.29 -15.20
C THR A 317 12.94 6.40 -16.10
N VAL A 318 12.19 7.50 -16.00
CA VAL A 318 11.15 7.84 -16.97
C VAL A 318 11.85 8.11 -18.32
N PRO A 319 11.47 7.43 -19.42
CA PRO A 319 12.09 7.63 -20.73
C PRO A 319 12.08 9.10 -21.14
N PHE A 320 13.17 9.58 -21.74
CA PHE A 320 13.38 11.02 -22.04
C PHE A 320 12.29 11.65 -22.91
N PHE A 321 11.68 10.86 -23.77
CA PHE A 321 10.62 11.31 -24.69
C PHE A 321 9.22 11.21 -24.07
N TRP A 322 9.08 10.81 -22.80
CA TRP A 322 7.82 10.51 -22.18
C TRP A 322 7.61 11.30 -20.89
N ASN A 323 6.51 12.00 -20.80
CA ASN A 323 6.05 12.59 -19.55
C ASN A 323 4.92 11.73 -19.00
N ILE A 324 4.97 11.42 -17.70
CA ILE A 324 3.91 10.69 -17.01
C ILE A 324 3.28 11.57 -15.93
N LYS A 325 2.00 11.35 -15.69
CA LYS A 325 1.30 11.95 -14.57
C LYS A 325 0.88 10.82 -13.63
N VAL A 326 1.50 10.76 -12.46
CA VAL A 326 1.25 9.75 -11.44
C VAL A 326 0.06 10.17 -10.59
N LEU A 327 -0.95 9.31 -10.51
CA LEU A 327 -2.19 9.53 -9.77
C LEU A 327 -2.16 8.91 -8.38
N GLY A 328 -1.36 7.87 -8.19
CA GLY A 328 -1.26 7.16 -6.92
C GLY A 328 -0.08 6.21 -6.88
N ILE A 329 0.26 5.77 -5.68
CA ILE A 329 1.42 4.94 -5.41
C ILE A 329 1.09 3.90 -4.33
N THR A 330 1.54 2.67 -4.54
CA THR A 330 1.29 1.52 -3.64
C THR A 330 2.62 0.84 -3.33
N PRO A 331 3.30 1.20 -2.23
CA PRO A 331 4.49 0.48 -1.76
C PRO A 331 4.15 -0.90 -1.24
N HIS A 332 5.08 -1.85 -1.42
CA HIS A 332 4.93 -3.24 -0.99
C HIS A 332 6.23 -3.84 -0.48
N MET A 333 6.19 -4.41 0.69
CA MET A 333 7.21 -5.24 1.34
C MET A 333 6.51 -6.34 2.16
N HIS A 334 7.27 -7.30 2.69
CA HIS A 334 6.72 -8.33 3.59
C HIS A 334 7.04 -8.06 5.08
N LEU A 335 7.23 -9.13 5.88
CA LEU A 335 7.32 -9.06 7.34
C LEU A 335 8.60 -8.41 7.89
N LEU A 336 9.71 -8.47 7.14
CA LEU A 336 10.96 -7.85 7.57
C LEU A 336 11.01 -6.36 7.24
N GLY A 337 10.05 -5.85 6.48
CA GLY A 337 9.96 -4.44 6.14
C GLY A 337 9.92 -3.55 7.39
N LYS A 338 10.77 -2.51 7.44
CA LYS A 338 10.85 -1.52 8.51
C LYS A 338 10.41 -0.14 8.08
N SER A 339 10.83 0.29 6.91
CA SER A 339 10.42 1.56 6.30
C SER A 339 10.61 1.53 4.79
N ILE A 340 9.83 2.34 4.06
CA ILE A 340 10.02 2.56 2.62
C ILE A 340 9.75 4.01 2.28
N GLN A 341 10.63 4.60 1.46
CA GLN A 341 10.50 5.94 0.92
C GLN A 341 10.65 5.90 -0.60
N VAL A 342 9.81 6.65 -1.30
CA VAL A 342 9.92 6.80 -2.76
C VAL A 342 10.13 8.28 -3.09
N GLU A 343 11.21 8.54 -3.83
CA GLU A 343 11.59 9.88 -4.27
C GLU A 343 11.73 9.93 -5.80
N ALA A 344 11.36 11.06 -6.38
CA ALA A 344 11.65 11.39 -7.77
C ALA A 344 12.73 12.46 -7.81
N ARG A 345 13.78 12.25 -8.63
CA ARG A 345 14.77 13.27 -8.97
C ARG A 345 14.53 13.73 -10.40
N LEU A 346 14.07 14.97 -10.55
CA LEU A 346 13.79 15.57 -11.85
C LEU A 346 15.06 15.79 -12.67
N PRO A 347 14.98 15.96 -14.00
CA PRO A 347 16.15 16.20 -14.86
C PRO A 347 16.99 17.42 -14.45
N GLY A 348 16.37 18.44 -13.85
CA GLY A 348 17.03 19.61 -13.28
C GLY A 348 17.76 19.37 -11.95
N GLY A 349 17.68 18.16 -11.39
CA GLY A 349 18.32 17.78 -10.13
C GLY A 349 17.43 18.01 -8.89
N GLU A 350 16.29 18.64 -9.03
CA GLU A 350 15.30 18.82 -7.95
C GLU A 350 14.79 17.46 -7.47
N LYS A 351 14.65 17.32 -6.14
CA LYS A 351 14.11 16.12 -5.50
C LYS A 351 12.70 16.36 -5.00
N MET A 352 11.86 15.38 -5.21
CA MET A 352 10.47 15.36 -4.77
C MET A 352 10.19 14.06 -4.03
N CYS A 353 9.62 14.14 -2.84
CA CYS A 353 9.14 12.98 -2.10
C CYS A 353 7.77 12.57 -2.64
N LEU A 354 7.62 11.32 -3.06
CA LEU A 354 6.34 10.78 -3.54
C LEU A 354 5.56 10.11 -2.40
N VAL A 355 6.22 9.30 -1.59
CA VAL A 355 5.65 8.72 -0.37
C VAL A 355 6.78 8.38 0.61
N ASN A 356 6.50 8.54 1.91
CA ASN A 356 7.41 8.12 2.98
C ASN A 356 6.61 7.36 4.04
N ILE A 357 6.96 6.09 4.27
CA ILE A 357 6.39 5.21 5.29
C ILE A 357 7.50 4.88 6.29
N PRO A 358 7.65 5.65 7.36
CA PRO A 358 8.76 5.48 8.33
C PRO A 358 8.57 4.26 9.24
N ALA A 359 7.35 3.72 9.34
CA ALA A 359 7.02 2.54 10.14
C ALA A 359 6.11 1.63 9.31
N TRP A 360 6.74 0.72 8.57
CA TRP A 360 6.04 -0.26 7.76
C TRP A 360 5.19 -1.19 8.65
N ASP A 361 4.06 -1.61 8.11
CA ASP A 361 3.19 -2.61 8.74
C ASP A 361 2.57 -3.45 7.63
N PHE A 362 2.99 -4.70 7.55
CA PHE A 362 2.57 -5.66 6.53
C PHE A 362 1.05 -5.83 6.42
N ARG A 363 0.32 -5.61 7.52
CA ARG A 363 -1.15 -5.70 7.56
C ARG A 363 -1.87 -4.52 6.89
N TRP A 364 -1.14 -3.43 6.58
CA TRP A 364 -1.71 -2.18 6.06
C TRP A 364 -0.96 -1.69 4.83
N GLN A 365 -1.26 -2.29 3.69
CA GLN A 365 -0.63 -2.04 2.40
C GLN A 365 -1.56 -1.21 1.53
N GLY A 366 -1.61 0.09 1.78
CA GLY A 366 -2.54 1.00 1.12
C GLY A 366 -2.03 1.59 -0.18
N THR A 367 -2.96 1.88 -1.08
CA THR A 367 -2.73 2.77 -2.21
C THR A 367 -2.91 4.21 -1.78
N TYR A 368 -1.87 5.02 -1.93
CA TYR A 368 -1.86 6.45 -1.63
C TYR A 368 -2.16 7.23 -2.90
N ALA A 369 -3.42 7.61 -3.10
CA ALA A 369 -3.84 8.42 -4.25
C ALA A 369 -3.51 9.88 -3.98
N PHE A 370 -2.73 10.50 -4.87
CA PHE A 370 -2.36 11.90 -4.75
C PHE A 370 -3.59 12.81 -4.85
N LYS A 371 -3.64 13.83 -3.99
CA LYS A 371 -4.69 14.84 -4.05
C LYS A 371 -4.63 15.61 -5.37
N GLU A 372 -3.41 15.96 -5.78
CA GLU A 372 -3.12 16.51 -7.09
C GLU A 372 -2.14 15.55 -7.81
N PRO A 373 -2.46 15.07 -9.00
CA PRO A 373 -1.57 14.19 -9.76
C PRO A 373 -0.21 14.83 -10.00
N ILE A 374 0.86 14.05 -9.82
CA ILE A 374 2.23 14.51 -9.92
C ILE A 374 2.77 14.27 -11.33
N THR A 375 3.20 15.34 -12.02
CA THR A 375 3.82 15.24 -13.34
C THR A 375 5.32 14.96 -13.20
N LEU A 376 5.78 13.87 -13.80
CA LEU A 376 7.19 13.49 -13.88
C LEU A 376 7.64 13.54 -15.35
N PRO A 377 8.49 14.51 -15.70
CA PRO A 377 9.00 14.62 -17.08
C PRO A 377 9.97 13.50 -17.41
N GLY A 378 10.17 13.27 -18.71
CA GLY A 378 11.18 12.35 -19.21
C GLY A 378 12.58 12.66 -18.66
N GLY A 379 13.33 11.61 -18.32
CA GLY A 379 14.62 11.72 -17.63
C GLY A 379 14.53 11.80 -16.11
N THR A 380 13.32 11.83 -15.52
CA THR A 380 13.15 11.73 -14.07
C THR A 380 13.61 10.37 -13.58
N ILE A 381 14.42 10.34 -12.53
CA ILE A 381 14.84 9.11 -11.84
C ILE A 381 13.96 8.91 -10.60
N ILE A 382 13.27 7.78 -10.54
CA ILE A 382 12.45 7.39 -9.41
C ILE A 382 13.19 6.33 -8.62
N THR A 383 13.31 6.53 -7.30
CA THR A 383 14.01 5.61 -6.40
C THR A 383 13.11 5.25 -5.23
N ALA A 384 12.85 3.96 -5.04
CA ALA A 384 12.32 3.42 -3.80
C ALA A 384 13.49 2.95 -2.92
N THR A 385 13.56 3.42 -1.69
CA THR A 385 14.53 2.99 -0.68
C THR A 385 13.77 2.26 0.42
N ALA A 386 13.97 0.96 0.51
CA ALA A 386 13.37 0.07 1.50
C ALA A 386 14.41 -0.30 2.57
N ILE A 387 14.02 -0.31 3.84
CA ILE A 387 14.84 -0.76 4.96
C ILE A 387 14.17 -2.00 5.57
N TYR A 388 14.97 -3.04 5.84
CA TYR A 388 14.52 -4.31 6.41
C TYR A 388 15.21 -4.58 7.75
N ASP A 389 14.49 -5.26 8.65
CA ASP A 389 15.00 -5.74 9.93
C ASP A 389 14.88 -7.28 9.99
N ASN A 390 15.97 -7.97 9.67
CA ASN A 390 16.11 -9.43 9.76
C ASN A 390 16.84 -9.84 11.05
N SER A 391 16.66 -9.10 12.13
CA SER A 391 17.27 -9.42 13.44
C SER A 391 16.35 -10.26 14.32
N MET A 392 16.91 -10.84 15.36
CA MET A 392 16.14 -11.53 16.42
C MET A 392 15.24 -10.56 17.22
N ALA A 393 15.52 -9.26 17.19
CA ALA A 393 14.73 -8.25 17.89
C ALA A 393 13.44 -7.88 17.13
N ASN A 394 13.33 -8.21 15.85
CA ASN A 394 12.10 -8.04 15.08
C ASN A 394 11.06 -9.10 15.47
N PRO A 395 9.96 -8.74 16.16
CA PRO A 395 8.94 -9.71 16.59
C PRO A 395 8.15 -10.32 15.43
N LEU A 396 8.24 -9.74 14.22
CA LEU A 396 7.59 -10.22 13.00
C LEU A 396 8.52 -11.09 12.14
N ASN A 397 9.79 -11.30 12.57
CA ASN A 397 10.70 -12.16 11.81
C ASN A 397 10.16 -13.61 11.79
N PRO A 398 9.83 -14.16 10.62
CA PRO A 398 9.29 -15.52 10.52
C PRO A 398 10.33 -16.59 10.82
N ASN A 399 11.61 -16.23 10.89
CA ASN A 399 12.73 -17.16 11.10
C ASN A 399 13.37 -16.96 12.48
N ASN A 400 13.36 -18.00 13.31
CA ASN A 400 14.03 -18.01 14.60
C ASN A 400 14.87 -19.30 14.77
N PRO A 401 16.22 -19.23 14.69
CA PRO A 401 17.05 -18.04 14.48
C PRO A 401 16.88 -17.41 13.08
N PRO A 402 17.22 -16.14 12.92
CA PRO A 402 17.19 -15.47 11.63
C PRO A 402 18.02 -16.21 10.57
N LYS A 403 17.53 -16.26 9.34
CA LYS A 403 18.26 -16.78 8.17
C LYS A 403 18.30 -15.72 7.06
N GLN A 404 19.20 -15.90 6.07
CA GLN A 404 19.20 -15.02 4.90
C GLN A 404 17.86 -15.12 4.17
N VAL A 405 17.29 -13.96 3.80
CA VAL A 405 16.05 -13.84 3.03
C VAL A 405 16.35 -13.16 1.70
N GLU A 406 15.70 -13.62 0.64
CA GLU A 406 15.84 -13.13 -0.72
C GLU A 406 14.46 -12.72 -1.26
N TRP A 407 14.43 -12.21 -2.50
CA TRP A 407 13.18 -11.97 -3.21
C TRP A 407 12.35 -13.25 -3.34
N GLY A 408 11.07 -13.13 -3.07
CA GLY A 408 10.09 -14.22 -3.27
C GLY A 408 8.67 -13.79 -2.93
N GLU A 409 7.73 -14.64 -3.28
CA GLU A 409 6.29 -14.39 -3.19
C GLU A 409 5.69 -14.76 -1.83
N GLN A 410 6.36 -15.67 -1.08
CA GLN A 410 5.86 -16.07 0.23
C GLN A 410 5.96 -14.92 1.23
N THR A 411 5.01 -14.83 2.16
CA THR A 411 5.07 -13.88 3.27
C THR A 411 6.37 -13.96 4.07
N THR A 412 7.02 -15.12 4.06
CA THR A 412 8.33 -15.38 4.70
C THR A 412 9.54 -15.00 3.86
N ASP A 413 9.37 -14.73 2.57
CA ASP A 413 10.35 -14.11 1.69
C ASP A 413 10.26 -12.58 1.81
N GLU A 414 10.89 -11.82 0.90
CA GLU A 414 10.76 -10.37 0.89
C GLU A 414 10.62 -9.79 -0.51
N MET A 415 9.96 -8.63 -0.59
CA MET A 415 9.83 -7.85 -1.82
C MET A 415 10.28 -6.41 -1.62
N CYS A 416 10.88 -5.82 -2.66
CA CYS A 416 11.09 -4.38 -2.79
C CYS A 416 10.35 -3.91 -4.05
N LEU A 417 9.09 -3.52 -3.87
CA LEU A 417 8.16 -3.27 -4.98
C LEU A 417 7.31 -2.04 -4.69
N VAL A 418 7.03 -1.25 -5.74
CA VAL A 418 6.11 -0.12 -5.70
C VAL A 418 5.31 -0.10 -6.98
N PHE A 419 3.98 -0.13 -6.89
CA PHE A 419 3.12 0.11 -8.04
C PHE A 419 2.81 1.60 -8.14
N MET A 420 2.88 2.16 -9.34
CA MET A 420 2.49 3.53 -9.64
C MET A 420 1.36 3.54 -10.65
N ASN A 421 0.22 4.10 -10.26
CA ASN A 421 -0.90 4.36 -11.16
C ASN A 421 -0.62 5.65 -11.92
N TYR A 422 -0.50 5.60 -13.24
CA TYR A 422 -0.14 6.76 -14.04
C TYR A 422 -0.94 6.86 -15.34
N VAL A 423 -0.93 8.04 -15.91
CA VAL A 423 -1.39 8.31 -17.28
C VAL A 423 -0.27 8.99 -18.06
N SER A 424 -0.26 8.81 -19.38
CA SER A 424 0.63 9.58 -20.25
C SER A 424 0.26 11.06 -20.21
N ALA A 425 1.25 11.93 -19.96
CA ALA A 425 1.08 13.37 -19.85
C ALA A 425 1.64 14.09 -21.09
N TRP A 426 1.03 13.87 -22.23
CA TRP A 426 1.42 14.57 -23.46
C TRP A 426 0.88 16.00 -23.45
N THR A 427 1.77 16.95 -23.63
CA THR A 427 1.42 18.36 -23.78
C THR A 427 1.05 18.74 -25.21
N ASP A 428 1.37 17.89 -26.19
CA ASP A 428 1.14 18.16 -27.61
C ASP A 428 0.01 17.29 -28.17
N LYS A 429 -1.07 17.95 -28.63
CA LYS A 429 -2.23 17.30 -29.28
C LYS A 429 -1.99 17.02 -30.77
N SER A 430 -0.75 17.02 -31.25
CA SER A 430 -0.42 16.77 -32.64
C SER A 430 -0.86 15.36 -33.08
N PRO A 431 -1.72 15.24 -34.11
CA PRO A 431 -2.21 13.95 -34.60
C PRO A 431 -1.10 12.99 -35.04
N ASN A 432 0.04 13.53 -35.51
CA ASN A 432 1.16 12.74 -35.99
C ASN A 432 1.97 12.08 -34.86
N GLN A 433 1.94 12.63 -33.64
CA GLN A 433 2.58 11.97 -32.50
C GLN A 433 1.67 10.88 -31.92
N LYS A 434 0.35 11.09 -31.84
CA LYS A 434 -0.59 10.09 -31.38
C LYS A 434 -0.52 8.79 -32.18
N ALA A 435 -0.33 8.88 -33.51
CA ALA A 435 -0.19 7.73 -34.40
C ALA A 435 1.15 6.98 -34.18
N ARG A 436 2.24 7.68 -33.88
CA ARG A 436 3.57 7.08 -33.63
C ARG A 436 3.61 6.23 -32.36
N TYR A 437 2.77 6.55 -31.36
CA TYR A 437 2.76 5.86 -30.06
C TYR A 437 1.75 4.74 -29.93
N GLN A 438 0.83 4.63 -30.85
CA GLN A 438 -0.02 3.43 -31.00
C GLN A 438 0.75 2.23 -31.58
N GLU A 439 1.92 2.50 -32.21
CA GLU A 439 2.77 1.46 -32.79
C GLU A 439 3.97 1.04 -31.93
N VAL A 440 4.31 1.80 -30.85
CA VAL A 440 5.45 1.47 -29.99
C VAL A 440 4.97 1.18 -28.58
N ASP A 441 5.13 -0.06 -28.17
CA ASP A 441 4.94 -0.48 -26.79
C ASP A 441 5.81 0.40 -25.88
N PRO A 442 5.25 1.12 -24.86
CA PRO A 442 5.99 1.97 -23.96
C PRO A 442 7.18 1.27 -23.29
N ILE A 443 7.06 -0.03 -23.04
CA ILE A 443 8.12 -0.86 -22.45
C ILE A 443 9.24 -1.11 -23.45
N GLN A 444 8.94 -1.35 -24.74
CA GLN A 444 9.95 -1.43 -25.78
C GLN A 444 10.70 -0.11 -25.99
N ALA A 445 9.99 1.01 -25.93
CA ALA A 445 10.57 2.34 -25.99
C ALA A 445 11.51 2.62 -24.79
N MET A 446 11.12 2.17 -23.60
CA MET A 446 11.91 2.31 -22.36
C MET A 446 13.27 1.61 -22.45
N ILE A 447 13.35 0.49 -23.17
CA ILE A 447 14.55 -0.31 -23.33
C ILE A 447 15.41 0.16 -24.50
N ALA A 448 14.79 0.74 -25.53
CA ALA A 448 15.47 1.15 -26.76
C ALA A 448 16.51 2.26 -26.52
N ASP A 449 16.29 3.17 -25.58
CA ASP A 449 17.12 4.36 -25.33
C ASP A 449 18.08 4.25 -24.13
N GLN A 450 18.15 3.10 -23.45
CA GLN A 450 19.14 2.92 -22.38
C GLN A 450 20.57 2.84 -22.96
N PRO A 451 21.55 3.53 -22.36
CA PRO A 451 22.93 3.41 -22.79
C PRO A 451 23.41 1.95 -22.62
N PRO A 452 24.32 1.47 -23.48
CA PRO A 452 24.81 0.10 -23.41
C PRO A 452 25.49 -0.15 -22.06
N ILE A 453 24.94 -1.08 -21.29
CA ILE A 453 25.56 -1.55 -20.05
C ILE A 453 26.45 -2.76 -20.42
N LYS A 454 27.77 -2.58 -20.39
CA LYS A 454 28.72 -3.65 -20.66
C LYS A 454 29.13 -4.32 -19.35
N MET A 455 28.86 -5.62 -19.23
CA MET A 455 29.42 -6.47 -18.17
C MET A 455 30.17 -7.64 -18.82
N GLY A 456 31.45 -7.77 -18.51
CA GLY A 456 32.29 -8.83 -19.06
C GLY A 456 32.45 -8.82 -20.59
N GLY A 457 32.35 -7.64 -21.24
CA GLY A 457 32.49 -7.50 -22.70
C GLY A 457 31.20 -7.74 -23.51
N VAL A 458 30.11 -8.11 -22.85
CA VAL A 458 28.81 -8.37 -23.50
C VAL A 458 27.90 -7.16 -23.29
N ASP A 459 27.30 -6.66 -24.38
CA ASP A 459 26.25 -5.63 -24.32
C ASP A 459 24.94 -6.25 -23.84
N ILE A 460 24.69 -6.08 -22.54
CA ILE A 460 23.54 -6.62 -21.85
C ILE A 460 22.23 -6.06 -22.41
N MET A 461 22.25 -4.78 -22.83
CA MET A 461 21.06 -4.13 -23.38
C MET A 461 20.74 -4.63 -24.78
N GLN A 462 21.75 -4.98 -25.58
CA GLN A 462 21.53 -5.58 -26.89
C GLN A 462 20.95 -6.99 -26.79
N GLN A 463 21.38 -7.79 -25.80
CA GLN A 463 20.79 -9.11 -25.54
C GLN A 463 19.37 -9.00 -24.98
N ALA A 464 19.11 -8.01 -24.12
CA ALA A 464 17.75 -7.73 -23.64
C ALA A 464 16.82 -7.30 -24.78
N LYS A 465 17.29 -6.41 -25.67
CA LYS A 465 16.57 -5.99 -26.90
C LYS A 465 16.24 -7.16 -27.80
N LEU A 466 17.17 -8.08 -28.05
CA LEU A 466 16.96 -9.28 -28.88
C LEU A 466 16.00 -10.28 -28.25
N LYS A 467 16.03 -10.47 -26.93
CA LYS A 467 15.09 -11.35 -26.21
C LYS A 467 13.70 -10.72 -26.05
N MET A 468 13.61 -9.41 -25.87
CA MET A 468 12.33 -8.69 -25.76
C MET A 468 11.66 -8.47 -27.12
N ALA A 469 12.42 -8.37 -28.21
CA ALA A 469 11.85 -8.36 -29.56
C ALA A 469 11.22 -9.70 -29.95
N SER A 470 11.56 -10.79 -29.27
CA SER A 470 10.99 -12.12 -29.50
C SER A 470 9.88 -12.51 -28.52
N SER A 471 9.70 -11.77 -27.42
CA SER A 471 8.60 -11.96 -26.45
C SER A 471 8.23 -10.61 -25.85
N LEU A 472 7.15 -10.03 -26.30
CA LEU A 472 6.50 -8.89 -25.71
C LEU A 472 6.05 -9.28 -24.30
N LEU A 473 6.77 -8.77 -23.28
CA LEU A 473 6.53 -9.02 -21.86
C LEU A 473 6.97 -10.43 -21.40
N PHE A 474 7.56 -10.51 -20.23
CA PHE A 474 7.86 -11.79 -19.59
C PHE A 474 6.58 -12.61 -19.47
N SER A 475 6.51 -13.75 -20.14
CA SER A 475 5.34 -14.62 -20.16
C SER A 475 5.07 -15.28 -18.80
N SER A 476 6.03 -15.12 -17.87
CA SER A 476 5.89 -15.61 -16.50
C SER A 476 6.98 -15.02 -15.60
N PRO A 477 6.80 -15.01 -14.26
CA PRO A 477 7.87 -14.75 -13.30
C PRO A 477 9.13 -15.57 -13.55
N VAL A 478 8.97 -16.76 -14.12
CA VAL A 478 10.06 -17.65 -14.56
C VAL A 478 10.93 -17.00 -15.62
N GLU A 479 10.36 -16.36 -16.63
CA GLU A 479 11.13 -15.69 -17.68
C GLU A 479 11.82 -14.44 -17.15
N MET A 480 11.17 -13.65 -16.29
CA MET A 480 11.78 -12.53 -15.60
C MET A 480 12.95 -12.99 -14.72
N TYR A 481 12.79 -14.11 -14.01
CA TYR A 481 13.84 -14.68 -13.18
C TYR A 481 14.99 -15.23 -14.01
N ASN A 482 14.71 -15.94 -15.11
CA ASN A 482 15.72 -16.44 -16.05
C ASN A 482 16.50 -15.30 -16.71
N TRP A 483 15.81 -14.24 -17.12
CA TRP A 483 16.43 -13.03 -17.63
C TRP A 483 17.36 -12.41 -16.57
N ALA A 484 16.88 -12.29 -15.34
CA ALA A 484 17.62 -11.77 -14.22
C ALA A 484 18.85 -12.63 -13.86
N ASP A 485 18.71 -13.96 -13.88
CA ASP A 485 19.81 -14.89 -13.58
C ASP A 485 20.89 -14.91 -14.67
N ALA A 486 20.52 -14.61 -15.92
CA ALA A 486 21.47 -14.44 -17.02
C ALA A 486 22.50 -13.32 -16.78
N PHE A 487 22.17 -12.33 -15.92
CA PHE A 487 23.03 -11.18 -15.59
C PHE A 487 23.71 -11.30 -14.22
N ARG A 488 23.50 -12.38 -13.48
CA ARG A 488 24.25 -12.63 -12.24
C ARG A 488 25.69 -12.97 -12.55
N PRO A 489 26.64 -12.51 -11.72
CA PRO A 489 28.02 -13.01 -11.82
C PRO A 489 28.05 -14.53 -11.73
N GLU A 490 28.92 -15.18 -12.52
CA GLU A 490 29.04 -16.65 -12.57
C GLU A 490 29.18 -17.30 -11.18
N ALA A 491 29.88 -16.62 -10.25
CA ALA A 491 30.09 -17.10 -8.88
C ALA A 491 28.80 -17.10 -8.03
N SER A 492 27.74 -16.39 -8.44
CA SER A 492 26.48 -16.29 -7.73
C SER A 492 25.32 -17.05 -8.40
N LYS A 493 25.57 -17.68 -9.56
CA LYS A 493 24.56 -18.52 -10.22
C LYS A 493 24.30 -19.78 -9.42
N SER A 494 23.08 -19.95 -8.95
CA SER A 494 22.66 -21.20 -8.33
C SER A 494 22.60 -22.31 -9.37
N LYS A 495 23.07 -23.51 -9.01
CA LYS A 495 22.96 -24.70 -9.88
C LYS A 495 21.51 -25.14 -10.12
N THR A 496 20.59 -24.68 -9.28
CA THR A 496 19.13 -24.87 -9.41
C THR A 496 18.46 -23.55 -9.09
N LEU A 497 17.66 -23.03 -10.02
CA LEU A 497 16.87 -21.83 -9.79
C LEU A 497 15.76 -22.15 -8.77
N PRO A 498 15.42 -21.25 -7.83
CA PRO A 498 14.41 -21.52 -6.81
C PRO A 498 13.07 -22.00 -7.38
N TRP A 499 12.65 -21.51 -8.53
CA TRP A 499 11.43 -21.93 -9.20
C TRP A 499 11.51 -23.35 -9.80
N GLN A 500 12.71 -23.87 -10.17
CA GLN A 500 12.86 -25.23 -10.67
C GLN A 500 12.47 -26.30 -9.64
N LYS A 501 12.34 -25.91 -8.38
CA LYS A 501 11.80 -26.76 -7.32
C LYS A 501 10.29 -26.99 -7.48
N TYR A 502 9.60 -26.02 -8.10
CA TYR A 502 8.13 -26.01 -8.22
C TYR A 502 7.65 -26.25 -9.66
N PHE A 503 8.47 -25.83 -10.65
CA PHE A 503 8.17 -25.96 -12.09
C PHE A 503 9.29 -26.76 -12.73
N GLY A 504 9.28 -27.89 -13.15
CA GLY A 504 10.37 -28.67 -13.76
C GLY A 504 11.37 -27.82 -14.59
N LYS A 505 12.44 -28.41 -15.09
CA LYS A 505 13.52 -27.72 -15.82
C LYS A 505 13.06 -26.88 -17.01
N ASP A 506 11.88 -27.16 -17.54
CA ASP A 506 11.31 -26.60 -18.77
C ASP A 506 10.23 -25.54 -18.48
N GLY A 507 10.01 -25.15 -17.19
CA GLY A 507 8.96 -24.19 -16.82
C GLY A 507 7.54 -24.78 -16.84
N ALA A 508 7.38 -26.05 -17.20
CA ALA A 508 6.10 -26.74 -17.09
C ALA A 508 5.82 -27.12 -15.63
N VAL A 509 4.59 -26.95 -15.19
CA VAL A 509 4.14 -27.33 -13.84
C VAL A 509 4.46 -28.82 -13.65
N SER A 510 5.43 -29.14 -12.79
CA SER A 510 5.67 -30.52 -12.43
C SER A 510 4.43 -31.02 -11.70
N LYS A 511 3.95 -32.19 -12.10
CA LYS A 511 2.90 -32.92 -11.38
C LYS A 511 3.18 -32.84 -9.89
N LYS A 512 2.14 -32.50 -9.10
CA LYS A 512 2.14 -32.34 -7.63
C LYS A 512 3.26 -33.13 -6.95
N PRO A 513 4.02 -32.53 -6.03
CA PRO A 513 4.72 -33.34 -5.06
C PRO A 513 3.64 -34.14 -4.31
N ALA A 514 3.75 -35.46 -4.36
CA ALA A 514 2.97 -36.36 -3.53
C ALA A 514 3.27 -35.97 -2.08
N CYS A 515 2.43 -35.20 -1.44
CA CYS A 515 2.33 -35.09 0.01
C CYS A 515 1.35 -36.18 0.40
N CYS A 516 1.85 -37.35 0.67
CA CYS A 516 2.21 -37.83 1.97
C CYS A 516 1.07 -38.07 2.93
N HIS A 517 1.03 -39.24 3.27
CA HIS A 517 0.35 -39.86 4.41
C HIS A 517 0.60 -39.15 5.74
#